data_b60fa908c55021b62c43fa4e793d8acf
#
_entry.id   b60fa908c55021b62c43fa4e793d8acf
#
_cell.length_a   1.000
_cell.length_b   1.000
_cell.length_c   1.000
_cell.angle_alpha   90.00
_cell.angle_beta   90.00
_cell.angle_gamma   90.00
#
_symmetry.space_group_name_H-M   'P 1'
#
loop_
_entity.id
_entity.type
_entity.pdbx_description
1 polymer ?
#
loop_
_entity_poly.entity_id
_entity_poly.type
_entity_poly.pdbx_seq_one_letter_code
_entity_poly.pdbx_strand_id
1 'polypeptide(L)'
;MGAATALSKALGKVPVTVKDGPGFLVNLQGRAYTTEALHIVQEGVSDPATIDRIMRDGAGFRMGPFELMDLTGIDVNFPATTYIHQGYQHDPRLKTTTLHALMNDAGRFGRKSGQGFYDYGENATK
;
A
#
# COMPACT_ATOMS: atom_id res chain seq x y z
N MET A 1 -9.44 -24.72 12.54
CA MET A 1 -9.80 -23.98 11.29
C MET A 1 -11.31 -23.76 11.14
N GLY A 2 -12.20 -24.70 11.46
CA GLY A 2 -13.63 -24.59 11.24
C GLY A 2 -14.32 -23.38 11.89
N ALA A 3 -14.02 -23.07 13.17
CA ALA A 3 -14.69 -21.99 13.91
C ALA A 3 -14.35 -20.60 13.34
N ALA A 4 -13.08 -20.33 13.03
CA ALA A 4 -12.67 -19.04 12.43
C ALA A 4 -13.28 -18.81 11.04
N THR A 5 -13.34 -19.88 10.23
CA THR A 5 -13.97 -19.85 8.91
C THR A 5 -15.49 -19.60 9.02
N ALA A 6 -16.16 -20.26 9.96
CA ALA A 6 -17.59 -20.06 10.21
C ALA A 6 -17.90 -18.63 10.68
N LEU A 7 -17.11 -18.11 11.62
CA LEU A 7 -17.25 -16.73 12.09
C LEU A 7 -17.02 -15.72 10.96
N SER A 8 -15.97 -15.90 10.16
CA SER A 8 -15.70 -15.01 9.02
C SER A 8 -16.87 -14.96 8.02
N LYS A 9 -17.46 -16.11 7.71
CA LYS A 9 -18.65 -16.19 6.84
C LYS A 9 -19.85 -15.51 7.47
N ALA A 10 -20.08 -15.71 8.78
CA ALA A 10 -21.18 -15.06 9.50
C ALA A 10 -21.05 -13.52 9.51
N LEU A 11 -19.83 -13.01 9.46
CA LEU A 11 -19.51 -11.57 9.31
C LEU A 11 -19.56 -11.08 7.85
N GLY A 12 -20.05 -11.88 6.90
CA GLY A 12 -20.15 -11.52 5.49
C GLY A 12 -18.80 -11.44 4.76
N LYS A 13 -17.74 -12.05 5.31
CA LYS A 13 -16.41 -12.08 4.68
C LYS A 13 -16.20 -13.37 3.91
N VAL A 14 -15.30 -13.30 2.93
CA VAL A 14 -14.83 -14.48 2.17
C VAL A 14 -13.50 -14.94 2.78
N PRO A 15 -13.49 -15.99 3.61
CA PRO A 15 -12.25 -16.50 4.20
C PRO A 15 -11.43 -17.25 3.16
N VAL A 16 -10.13 -16.98 3.12
CA VAL A 16 -9.16 -17.67 2.29
C VAL A 16 -8.10 -18.29 3.21
N THR A 17 -7.88 -19.59 3.06
CA THR A 17 -6.81 -20.30 3.78
C THR A 17 -5.51 -20.16 3.00
N VAL A 18 -4.47 -19.66 3.65
CA VAL A 18 -3.15 -19.49 3.06
C VAL A 18 -2.07 -20.10 3.96
N LYS A 19 -0.91 -20.38 3.37
CA LYS A 19 0.27 -20.76 4.15
C LYS A 19 0.75 -19.58 4.99
N ASP A 20 1.18 -19.84 6.21
CA ASP A 20 1.77 -18.83 7.08
C ASP A 20 3.08 -18.29 6.49
N GLY A 21 3.26 -16.98 6.57
CA GLY A 21 4.44 -16.29 6.05
C GLY A 21 4.31 -14.77 6.17
N PRO A 22 5.42 -14.02 6.02
CA PRO A 22 5.42 -12.58 6.13
C PRO A 22 4.46 -11.93 5.13
N GLY A 23 3.48 -11.18 5.64
CA GLY A 23 2.46 -10.49 4.83
C GLY A 23 1.31 -11.38 4.35
N PHE A 24 1.33 -12.66 4.63
CA PHE A 24 0.32 -13.63 4.16
C PHE A 24 0.05 -13.48 2.65
N LEU A 25 -1.22 -13.42 2.23
CA LEU A 25 -1.60 -13.22 0.83
C LEU A 25 -1.79 -11.73 0.50
N VAL A 26 -2.63 -11.03 1.25
CA VAL A 26 -3.08 -9.67 0.90
C VAL A 26 -1.95 -8.66 0.96
N ASN A 27 -1.20 -8.63 2.07
CA ASN A 27 -0.10 -7.68 2.20
C ASN A 27 1.07 -8.00 1.27
N LEU A 28 1.38 -9.28 1.04
CA LEU A 28 2.43 -9.68 0.11
C LEU A 28 2.07 -9.27 -1.33
N GLN A 29 0.83 -9.54 -1.77
CA GLN A 29 0.34 -9.14 -3.08
C GLN A 29 0.27 -7.61 -3.22
N GLY A 30 -0.17 -6.93 -2.17
CA GLY A 30 -0.25 -5.47 -2.14
C GLY A 30 1.10 -4.77 -2.30
N ARG A 31 2.20 -5.43 -1.91
CA ARG A 31 3.55 -4.86 -2.13
C ARG A 31 3.89 -4.71 -3.60
N ALA A 32 3.56 -5.69 -4.44
CA ALA A 32 3.79 -5.57 -5.88
C ALA A 32 3.08 -4.32 -6.47
N TYR A 33 1.86 -4.03 -5.99
CA TYR A 33 1.08 -2.88 -6.44
C TYR A 33 1.66 -1.54 -6.02
N THR A 34 2.10 -1.41 -4.76
CA THR A 34 2.57 -0.14 -4.20
C THR A 34 4.07 0.08 -4.42
N THR A 35 4.88 -0.97 -4.32
CA THR A 35 6.33 -0.83 -4.40
C THR A 35 6.78 -0.48 -5.82
N GLU A 36 6.21 -1.10 -6.83
CA GLU A 36 6.53 -0.76 -8.23
C GLU A 36 6.13 0.69 -8.56
N ALA A 37 4.95 1.13 -8.11
CA ALA A 37 4.52 2.51 -8.28
C ALA A 37 5.49 3.52 -7.64
N LEU A 38 6.00 3.21 -6.45
CA LEU A 38 7.01 4.01 -5.76
C LEU A 38 8.33 4.09 -6.55
N HIS A 39 8.78 2.99 -7.15
CA HIS A 39 9.98 2.98 -8.00
C HIS A 39 9.78 3.87 -9.23
N ILE A 40 8.66 3.75 -9.93
CA ILE A 40 8.33 4.58 -11.11
C ILE A 40 8.41 6.08 -10.80
N VAL A 41 7.87 6.50 -9.64
CA VAL A 41 7.95 7.90 -9.21
C VAL A 41 9.37 8.29 -8.81
N GLN A 42 10.08 7.47 -8.03
CA GLN A 42 11.45 7.76 -7.61
C GLN A 42 12.41 7.86 -8.78
N GLU A 43 12.20 7.07 -9.83
CA GLU A 43 12.99 7.09 -11.07
C GLU A 43 12.60 8.24 -12.02
N GLY A 44 11.56 9.00 -11.69
CA GLY A 44 11.09 10.14 -12.47
C GLY A 44 10.39 9.76 -13.78
N VAL A 45 9.91 8.52 -13.88
CA VAL A 45 9.20 8.04 -15.09
C VAL A 45 7.80 8.66 -15.19
N SER A 46 7.10 8.79 -14.05
CA SER A 46 5.77 9.40 -13.99
C SER A 46 5.49 9.97 -12.60
N ASP A 47 4.41 10.74 -12.48
CA ASP A 47 3.93 11.30 -11.22
C ASP A 47 2.81 10.44 -10.58
N PRO A 48 2.57 10.61 -9.26
CA PRO A 48 1.55 9.84 -8.54
C PRO A 48 0.15 9.93 -9.16
N ALA A 49 -0.27 11.12 -9.57
CA ALA A 49 -1.63 11.34 -10.09
C ALA A 49 -1.86 10.62 -11.43
N THR A 50 -0.86 10.63 -12.30
CA THR A 50 -0.90 9.92 -13.58
C THR A 50 -0.95 8.41 -13.37
N ILE A 51 -0.13 7.86 -12.47
CA ILE A 51 -0.12 6.42 -12.16
C ILE A 51 -1.48 6.00 -11.57
N ASP A 52 -1.99 6.74 -10.59
CA ASP A 52 -3.29 6.44 -9.97
C ASP A 52 -4.43 6.46 -11.00
N ARG A 53 -4.42 7.43 -11.91
CA ARG A 53 -5.40 7.52 -12.99
C ARG A 53 -5.31 6.32 -13.94
N ILE A 54 -4.12 5.92 -14.37
CA ILE A 54 -3.91 4.75 -15.23
C ILE A 54 -4.45 3.48 -14.56
N MET A 55 -4.18 3.31 -13.28
CA MET A 55 -4.61 2.13 -12.54
C MET A 55 -6.13 2.09 -12.33
N ARG A 56 -6.77 3.24 -12.08
CA ARG A 56 -8.24 3.30 -11.97
C ARG A 56 -8.92 3.15 -13.32
N ASP A 57 -8.54 3.99 -14.28
CA ASP A 57 -9.30 4.14 -15.53
C ASP A 57 -8.92 3.07 -16.57
N GLY A 58 -7.65 2.66 -16.59
CA GLY A 58 -7.14 1.65 -17.51
C GLY A 58 -7.21 0.22 -16.97
N ALA A 59 -6.82 0.01 -15.71
CA ALA A 59 -6.75 -1.33 -15.12
C ALA A 59 -7.97 -1.69 -14.24
N GLY A 60 -8.91 -0.76 -14.04
CA GLY A 60 -10.17 -1.01 -13.32
C GLY A 60 -10.04 -1.16 -11.79
N PHE A 61 -8.95 -0.69 -11.19
CA PHE A 61 -8.82 -0.67 -9.74
C PHE A 61 -9.71 0.42 -9.13
N ARG A 62 -10.23 0.18 -7.92
CA ARG A 62 -11.06 1.16 -7.20
C ARG A 62 -10.28 2.39 -6.74
N MET A 63 -8.99 2.21 -6.48
CA MET A 63 -8.03 3.23 -6.07
C MET A 63 -6.70 2.97 -6.75
N GLY A 64 -5.97 4.04 -7.06
CA GLY A 64 -4.58 3.95 -7.44
C GLY A 64 -3.67 3.63 -6.24
N PRO A 65 -2.40 3.25 -6.48
CA PRO A 65 -1.48 2.85 -5.42
C PRO A 65 -1.18 3.97 -4.42
N PHE A 66 -1.09 5.21 -4.86
CA PHE A 66 -0.79 6.36 -3.98
C PHE A 66 -2.00 6.80 -3.17
N GLU A 67 -3.20 6.81 -3.78
CA GLU A 67 -4.46 7.00 -3.04
C GLU A 67 -4.65 5.93 -1.96
N LEU A 68 -4.29 4.68 -2.26
CA LEU A 68 -4.38 3.58 -1.31
C LEU A 68 -3.37 3.74 -0.15
N MET A 69 -2.13 4.14 -0.45
CA MET A 69 -1.11 4.40 0.58
C MET A 69 -1.53 5.56 1.49
N ASP A 70 -2.06 6.65 0.93
CA ASP A 70 -2.54 7.79 1.71
C ASP A 70 -3.79 7.47 2.54
N LEU A 71 -4.65 6.56 2.07
CA LEU A 71 -5.82 6.08 2.81
C LEU A 71 -5.43 5.22 4.02
N THR A 72 -4.52 4.27 3.82
CA THR A 72 -4.11 3.31 4.85
C THR A 72 -3.05 3.86 5.81
N GLY A 73 -2.32 4.85 5.37
CA GLY A 73 -1.28 5.55 6.11
C GLY A 73 0.13 5.02 5.82
N ILE A 74 1.03 5.96 5.50
CA ILE A 74 2.43 5.64 5.16
C ILE A 74 3.17 5.08 6.37
N ASP A 75 2.87 5.55 7.57
CA ASP A 75 3.37 5.02 8.85
C ASP A 75 2.95 3.56 9.13
N VAL A 76 1.92 3.07 8.47
CA VAL A 76 1.51 1.65 8.48
C VAL A 76 2.14 0.90 7.30
N ASN A 77 2.12 1.49 6.12
CA ASN A 77 2.62 0.85 4.90
C ASN A 77 4.13 0.66 4.88
N PHE A 78 4.89 1.65 5.32
CA PHE A 78 6.35 1.60 5.30
C PHE A 78 6.90 0.51 6.22
N PRO A 79 6.54 0.45 7.53
CA PRO A 79 6.99 -0.63 8.41
C PRO A 79 6.54 -2.01 7.95
N ALA A 80 5.30 -2.14 7.43
CA ALA A 80 4.80 -3.41 6.92
C ALA A 80 5.61 -3.90 5.71
N THR A 81 5.99 -3.00 4.80
CA THR A 81 6.82 -3.33 3.64
C THR A 81 8.22 -3.74 4.08
N THR A 82 8.80 -3.02 5.03
CA THR A 82 10.13 -3.33 5.59
C THR A 82 10.13 -4.69 6.29
N TYR A 83 9.11 -4.98 7.09
CA TYR A 83 8.94 -6.28 7.76
C TYR A 83 8.86 -7.44 6.75
N ILE A 84 8.07 -7.28 5.70
CA ILE A 84 7.93 -8.31 4.66
C ILE A 84 9.26 -8.51 3.93
N HIS A 85 9.95 -7.44 3.54
CA HIS A 85 11.26 -7.49 2.90
C HIS A 85 12.29 -8.25 3.77
N GLN A 86 12.35 -7.95 5.06
CA GLN A 86 13.22 -8.65 6.01
C GLN A 86 12.83 -10.13 6.14
N GLY A 87 11.54 -10.44 6.24
CA GLY A 87 11.02 -11.81 6.37
C GLY A 87 11.31 -12.70 5.16
N TYR A 88 11.48 -12.09 3.98
CA TYR A 88 11.93 -12.76 2.75
C TYR A 88 13.44 -12.63 2.49
N GLN A 89 14.24 -12.51 3.54
CA GLN A 89 15.70 -12.47 3.45
C GLN A 89 16.20 -11.34 2.52
N HIS A 90 15.55 -10.19 2.56
CA HIS A 90 15.89 -9.01 1.77
C HIS A 90 15.78 -9.24 0.25
N ASP A 91 14.82 -10.04 -0.19
CA ASP A 91 14.52 -10.23 -1.61
C ASP A 91 14.34 -8.86 -2.30
N PRO A 92 15.15 -8.52 -3.33
CA PRO A 92 15.12 -7.21 -3.98
C PRO A 92 13.74 -6.79 -4.51
N ARG A 93 12.91 -7.74 -4.95
CA ARG A 93 11.55 -7.46 -5.47
C ARG A 93 10.61 -6.84 -4.42
N LEU A 94 10.92 -7.03 -3.12
CA LEU A 94 10.12 -6.53 -1.99
C LEU A 94 10.72 -5.29 -1.34
N LYS A 95 11.86 -4.81 -1.86
CA LYS A 95 12.55 -3.63 -1.35
C LYS A 95 11.73 -2.38 -1.65
N THR A 96 11.45 -1.59 -0.61
CA THR A 96 10.82 -0.28 -0.80
C THR A 96 11.84 0.79 -1.20
N THR A 97 11.36 1.98 -1.51
CA THR A 97 12.15 3.11 -2.03
C THR A 97 12.58 4.07 -0.91
N THR A 98 13.62 4.87 -1.19
CA THR A 98 14.02 5.99 -0.32
C THR A 98 12.89 7.02 -0.20
N LEU A 99 12.14 7.26 -1.28
CA LEU A 99 10.97 8.14 -1.25
C LEU A 99 9.96 7.72 -0.17
N HIS A 100 9.67 6.42 -0.06
CA HIS A 100 8.74 5.91 0.96
C HIS A 100 9.25 6.14 2.38
N ALA A 101 10.55 5.94 2.62
CA ALA A 101 11.18 6.20 3.91
C ALA A 101 11.12 7.70 4.25
N LEU A 102 11.49 8.59 3.33
CA LEU A 102 11.44 10.03 3.52
C LEU A 102 10.04 10.55 3.82
N MET A 103 9.01 10.03 3.15
CA MET A 103 7.62 10.38 3.44
C MET A 103 7.23 9.99 4.87
N ASN A 104 7.63 8.79 5.31
CA ASN A 104 7.41 8.34 6.68
C ASN A 104 8.11 9.24 7.70
N ASP A 105 9.38 9.54 7.50
CA ASP A 105 10.21 10.34 8.41
C ASP A 105 9.75 11.81 8.47
N ALA A 106 9.20 12.32 7.38
CA ALA A 106 8.62 13.66 7.30
C ALA A 106 7.22 13.78 7.93
N GLY A 107 6.64 12.68 8.45
CA GLY A 107 5.28 12.69 9.01
C GLY A 107 4.17 12.85 7.98
N ARG A 108 4.47 12.67 6.70
CA ARG A 108 3.50 12.76 5.59
C ARG A 108 2.77 11.42 5.45
N PHE A 109 1.85 11.15 6.38
CA PHE A 109 1.20 9.85 6.51
C PHE A 109 -0.04 9.67 5.63
N GLY A 110 -0.41 10.67 4.85
CA GLY A 110 -1.61 10.66 4.03
C GLY A 110 -2.80 11.38 4.68
N ARG A 111 -4.01 10.89 4.46
CA ARG A 111 -5.25 11.56 4.90
C ARG A 111 -5.28 11.89 6.39
N LYS A 112 -4.78 11.00 7.23
CA LYS A 112 -4.80 11.19 8.69
C LYS A 112 -3.90 12.30 9.22
N SER A 113 -2.85 12.66 8.48
CA SER A 113 -1.96 13.77 8.80
C SER A 113 -2.25 15.02 7.98
N GLY A 114 -3.27 14.99 7.11
CA GLY A 114 -3.60 16.06 6.19
C GLY A 114 -2.67 16.18 4.98
N GLN A 115 -1.62 15.38 4.91
CA GLN A 115 -0.64 15.40 3.82
C GLN A 115 0.02 14.04 3.62
N GLY A 116 0.11 13.62 2.38
CA GLY A 116 0.77 12.39 1.94
C GLY A 116 1.40 12.58 0.57
N PHE A 117 1.14 11.68 -0.36
CA PHE A 117 1.40 11.91 -1.78
C PHE A 117 0.51 13.02 -2.34
N TYR A 118 -0.68 13.16 -1.74
CA TYR A 118 -1.63 14.24 -2.00
C TYR A 118 -1.76 15.15 -0.80
N ASP A 119 -2.30 16.36 -1.04
CA ASP A 119 -2.65 17.31 0.01
C ASP A 119 -4.13 17.14 0.37
N TYR A 120 -4.41 17.02 1.68
CA TYR A 120 -5.75 16.83 2.27
C TYR A 120 -6.10 17.97 3.24
N GLY A 121 -5.39 19.12 3.18
CA GLY A 121 -5.68 20.30 3.99
C GLY A 121 -7.10 20.83 3.81
N GLU A 122 -7.51 21.80 4.63
CA GLU A 122 -8.89 22.34 4.65
C GLU A 122 -9.38 22.85 3.29
N ASN A 123 -8.48 23.16 2.36
CA ASN A 123 -8.78 23.61 1.00
C ASN A 123 -8.54 22.51 -0.06
N ALA A 124 -8.19 21.30 0.33
CA ALA A 124 -8.05 20.20 -0.62
C ALA A 124 -9.42 19.83 -1.17
N THR A 125 -9.64 20.05 -2.44
CA THR A 125 -10.88 19.66 -3.13
C THR A 125 -11.09 18.16 -2.93
N LYS A 126 -12.22 17.82 -2.31
CA LYS A 126 -12.63 16.42 -2.08
C LYS A 126 -12.88 15.72 -3.41
#